data_6877909706bd3822e1d544859eb33159
#
_entry.id   6877909706bd3822e1d544859eb33159
#
_cell.length_a   1.000
_cell.length_b   1.000
_cell.length_c   1.000
_cell.angle_alpha   90.00
_cell.angle_beta   90.00
_cell.angle_gamma   90.00
#
_symmetry.space_group_name_H-M   'P 1'
#
loop_
_entity.id
_entity.type
_entity.pdbx_description
1 polymer ?
#
loop_
_entity_poly.entity_id
_entity_poly.type
_entity_poly.pdbx_seq_one_letter_code
_entity_poly.pdbx_strand_id
1 'polypeptide(L)'
;MTTESIRRVDVEQKNIRISPYKLRRVADVVRGKDVVVALSLLSALPHSGSHELKKLLGSAIANARHNLGAPENARFVIDKLFVNGGPMGKRFQPKGRGRIYQILKRTCHIVLSIKEV
;
A
#
# COMPACT_ATOMS: atom_id res chain seq x y z
N MET A 1 27.15 19.29 -7.05
CA MET A 1 26.27 18.15 -7.33
C MET A 1 24.88 18.45 -6.81
N THR A 2 23.92 18.34 -7.65
CA THR A 2 22.55 18.67 -7.30
C THR A 2 21.77 17.39 -7.05
N THR A 3 20.79 17.49 -6.18
CA THR A 3 19.95 16.34 -5.81
C THR A 3 18.58 16.41 -6.47
N GLU A 4 18.28 17.44 -7.20
CA GLU A 4 16.97 17.67 -7.79
C GLU A 4 16.67 16.72 -8.92
N SER A 5 17.66 15.99 -9.42
CA SER A 5 17.44 14.98 -10.46
C SER A 5 16.80 13.72 -9.95
N ILE A 6 16.67 13.55 -8.64
CA ILE A 6 16.06 12.37 -8.06
C ILE A 6 14.55 12.45 -8.27
N ARG A 7 14.03 11.47 -9.01
CA ARG A 7 12.59 11.38 -9.23
C ARG A 7 11.93 10.70 -8.04
N ARG A 8 10.84 11.29 -7.59
CA ARG A 8 10.06 10.74 -6.49
C ARG A 8 8.59 10.75 -6.89
N VAL A 9 7.91 9.66 -6.60
CA VAL A 9 6.48 9.53 -6.85
C VAL A 9 5.78 9.20 -5.54
N ASP A 10 4.76 9.98 -5.22
CA ASP A 10 3.92 9.73 -4.06
C ASP A 10 2.54 9.35 -4.55
N VAL A 11 2.01 8.24 -4.05
CA VAL A 11 0.67 7.77 -4.34
C VAL A 11 -0.02 7.41 -3.05
N GLU A 12 -1.36 7.53 -3.06
CA GLU A 12 -2.17 7.21 -1.89
C GLU A 12 -3.44 6.51 -2.35
N GLN A 13 -3.85 5.51 -1.59
CA GLN A 13 -5.13 4.85 -1.80
C GLN A 13 -5.89 4.87 -0.50
N LYS A 14 -7.14 5.36 -0.55
CA LYS A 14 -7.98 5.52 0.64
C LYS A 14 -9.07 4.47 0.69
N ASN A 15 -9.56 4.23 1.90
CA ASN A 15 -10.76 3.42 2.16
C ASN A 15 -10.63 1.98 1.64
N ILE A 16 -9.49 1.37 1.89
CA ILE A 16 -9.27 -0.03 1.56
C ILE A 16 -9.91 -0.90 2.64
N ARG A 17 -10.74 -1.86 2.24
CA ARG A 17 -11.49 -2.73 3.16
C ARG A 17 -10.63 -3.86 3.71
N ILE A 18 -9.53 -3.50 4.33
CA ILE A 18 -8.60 -4.43 4.97
C ILE A 18 -8.18 -3.80 6.30
N SER A 19 -8.05 -4.63 7.33
CA SER A 19 -7.59 -4.15 8.63
C SER A 19 -6.16 -3.58 8.49
N PRO A 20 -5.88 -2.41 9.08
CA PRO A 20 -4.52 -1.85 9.05
C PRO A 20 -3.49 -2.80 9.61
N TYR A 21 -3.83 -3.55 10.64
CA TYR A 21 -2.92 -4.51 11.27
C TYR A 21 -2.47 -5.59 10.29
N LYS A 22 -3.42 -6.14 9.52
CA LYS A 22 -3.11 -7.17 8.54
C LYS A 22 -2.29 -6.62 7.38
N LEU A 23 -2.61 -5.42 6.93
CA LEU A 23 -1.92 -4.81 5.80
C LEU A 23 -0.50 -4.38 6.19
N ARG A 24 -0.28 -3.97 7.44
CA ARG A 24 1.05 -3.61 7.93
C ARG A 24 2.03 -4.76 7.87
N ARG A 25 1.57 -5.99 8.08
CA ARG A 25 2.42 -7.18 7.95
C ARG A 25 2.98 -7.29 6.54
N VAL A 26 2.15 -7.08 5.55
CA VAL A 26 2.57 -7.14 4.15
C VAL A 26 3.49 -5.96 3.83
N ALA A 27 3.17 -4.77 4.32
CA ALA A 27 3.98 -3.59 4.10
C ALA A 27 5.40 -3.74 4.66
N ASP A 28 5.53 -4.37 5.82
CA ASP A 28 6.84 -4.56 6.45
C ASP A 28 7.76 -5.45 5.62
N VAL A 29 7.19 -6.39 4.85
CA VAL A 29 7.98 -7.27 3.99
C VAL A 29 8.63 -6.51 2.84
N VAL A 30 7.95 -5.50 2.30
CA VAL A 30 8.41 -4.82 1.09
C VAL A 30 9.00 -3.44 1.34
N ARG A 31 8.89 -2.90 2.54
CA ARG A 31 9.40 -1.57 2.84
C ARG A 31 10.91 -1.51 2.67
N GLY A 32 11.38 -0.49 1.95
CA GLY A 32 12.82 -0.29 1.74
C GLY A 32 13.44 -1.14 0.64
N LYS A 33 12.64 -1.96 -0.03
CA LYS A 33 13.14 -2.85 -1.07
C LYS A 33 12.99 -2.22 -2.45
N ASP A 34 13.77 -2.74 -3.41
CA ASP A 34 13.66 -2.39 -4.81
C ASP A 34 12.24 -2.74 -5.30
N VAL A 35 11.70 -1.91 -6.18
CA VAL A 35 10.34 -2.07 -6.67
C VAL A 35 10.15 -3.40 -7.38
N VAL A 36 11.12 -3.84 -8.16
CA VAL A 36 11.03 -5.12 -8.88
C VAL A 36 10.99 -6.29 -7.90
N VAL A 37 11.85 -6.25 -6.89
CA VAL A 37 11.86 -7.27 -5.82
C VAL A 37 10.55 -7.24 -5.04
N ALA A 38 10.06 -6.05 -4.73
CA ALA A 38 8.79 -5.89 -4.00
C ALA A 38 7.62 -6.49 -4.78
N LEU A 39 7.55 -6.26 -6.08
CA LEU A 39 6.48 -6.83 -6.92
C LEU A 39 6.52 -8.36 -6.91
N SER A 40 7.72 -8.94 -7.00
CA SER A 40 7.89 -10.38 -6.94
C SER A 40 7.43 -10.94 -5.59
N LEU A 41 7.80 -10.29 -4.50
CA LEU A 41 7.40 -10.71 -3.15
C LEU A 41 5.88 -10.62 -2.98
N LEU A 42 5.27 -9.53 -3.44
CA LEU A 42 3.83 -9.35 -3.33
C LEU A 42 3.05 -10.37 -4.14
N SER A 43 3.60 -10.79 -5.29
CA SER A 43 2.98 -11.82 -6.11
C SER A 43 3.03 -13.19 -5.44
N ALA A 44 4.04 -13.45 -4.62
CA ALA A 44 4.23 -14.73 -3.95
C ALA A 44 3.45 -14.84 -2.63
N LEU A 45 3.12 -13.71 -2.01
CA LEU A 45 2.46 -13.71 -0.70
C LEU A 45 0.97 -14.05 -0.83
N PRO A 46 0.45 -14.95 0.02
CA PRO A 46 -0.96 -15.35 -0.05
C PRO A 46 -1.91 -14.43 0.70
N HIS A 47 -1.48 -13.22 1.07
CA HIS A 47 -2.29 -12.28 1.83
C HIS A 47 -3.14 -11.42 0.90
N SER A 48 -4.37 -11.11 1.33
CA SER A 48 -5.26 -10.23 0.56
C SER A 48 -4.68 -8.83 0.37
N GLY A 49 -3.96 -8.33 1.36
CA GLY A 49 -3.32 -7.03 1.28
C GLY A 49 -2.23 -6.93 0.22
N SER A 50 -1.61 -8.06 -0.15
CA SER A 50 -0.55 -8.04 -1.15
C SER A 50 -1.06 -7.62 -2.52
N HIS A 51 -2.29 -8.00 -2.87
CA HIS A 51 -2.90 -7.59 -4.13
C HIS A 51 -3.11 -6.08 -4.20
N GLU A 52 -3.59 -5.48 -3.12
CA GLU A 52 -3.80 -4.04 -3.05
C GLU A 52 -2.48 -3.27 -3.13
N LEU A 53 -1.47 -3.70 -2.42
CA LEU A 53 -0.15 -3.08 -2.49
C LEU A 53 0.47 -3.23 -3.87
N LYS A 54 0.31 -4.37 -4.50
CA LYS A 54 0.82 -4.62 -5.84
C LYS A 54 0.20 -3.66 -6.85
N LYS A 55 -1.11 -3.45 -6.78
CA LYS A 55 -1.81 -2.50 -7.64
C LYS A 55 -1.32 -1.08 -7.44
N LEU A 56 -1.18 -0.66 -6.19
CA LEU A 56 -0.72 0.67 -5.86
C LEU A 56 0.71 0.90 -6.34
N LEU A 57 1.57 -0.08 -6.17
CA LEU A 57 2.96 0.00 -6.61
C LEU A 57 3.05 0.07 -8.12
N GLY A 58 2.22 -0.69 -8.84
CA GLY A 58 2.12 -0.59 -10.29
C GLY A 58 1.68 0.79 -10.75
N SER A 59 0.73 1.39 -10.04
CA SER A 59 0.30 2.76 -10.31
C SER A 59 1.43 3.76 -10.12
N ALA A 60 2.23 3.61 -9.07
CA ALA A 60 3.37 4.49 -8.80
C ALA A 60 4.42 4.40 -9.93
N ILE A 61 4.70 3.19 -10.39
CA ILE A 61 5.64 2.99 -11.49
C ILE A 61 5.12 3.63 -12.78
N ALA A 62 3.85 3.44 -13.07
CA ALA A 62 3.22 4.04 -14.24
C ALA A 62 3.30 5.56 -14.18
N ASN A 63 3.05 6.16 -13.01
CA ASN A 63 3.16 7.60 -12.83
C ASN A 63 4.58 8.08 -13.07
N ALA A 64 5.58 7.34 -12.61
CA ALA A 64 6.98 7.69 -12.82
C ALA A 64 7.32 7.72 -14.30
N ARG A 65 6.86 6.72 -15.06
CA ARG A 65 7.17 6.62 -16.48
C ARG A 65 6.42 7.65 -17.32
N HIS A 66 5.12 7.82 -17.05
CA HIS A 66 4.28 8.67 -17.89
C HIS A 66 4.31 10.15 -17.49
N ASN A 67 4.33 10.44 -16.21
CA ASN A 67 4.24 11.82 -15.73
C ASN A 67 5.60 12.46 -15.52
N LEU A 68 6.61 11.68 -15.07
CA LEU A 68 7.93 12.19 -14.81
C LEU A 68 8.94 11.83 -15.90
N GLY A 69 8.50 11.06 -16.91
CA GLY A 69 9.37 10.71 -18.02
C GLY A 69 10.53 9.80 -17.66
N ALA A 70 10.40 8.99 -16.62
CA ALA A 70 11.45 8.06 -16.24
C ALA A 70 11.66 6.99 -17.32
N PRO A 71 12.92 6.64 -17.63
CA PRO A 71 13.16 5.58 -18.60
C PRO A 71 12.75 4.20 -18.03
N GLU A 72 12.52 3.25 -18.92
CA GLU A 72 12.08 1.91 -18.49
C GLU A 72 13.11 1.19 -17.64
N ASN A 73 14.39 1.50 -17.85
CA ASN A 73 15.49 0.89 -17.08
C ASN A 73 15.77 1.62 -15.77
N ALA A 74 15.00 2.66 -15.43
CA ALA A 74 15.18 3.36 -14.17
C ALA A 74 14.83 2.44 -13.00
N ARG A 75 15.64 2.51 -11.95
CA ARG A 75 15.44 1.72 -10.76
C ARG A 75 14.84 2.58 -9.68
N PHE A 76 13.81 2.05 -9.04
CA PHE A 76 13.11 2.72 -7.95
C PHE A 76 13.14 1.87 -6.70
N VAL A 77 13.19 2.52 -5.56
CA VAL A 77 13.15 1.89 -4.25
C VAL A 77 11.95 2.44 -3.50
N ILE A 78 11.31 1.59 -2.72
CA ILE A 78 10.22 2.03 -1.85
C ILE A 78 10.83 2.82 -0.70
N ASP A 79 10.64 4.15 -0.73
CA ASP A 79 11.19 5.05 0.26
C ASP A 79 10.33 5.10 1.51
N LYS A 80 9.03 5.30 1.32
CA LYS A 80 8.07 5.38 2.42
C LYS A 80 6.86 4.53 2.09
N LEU A 81 6.41 3.80 3.08
CA LEU A 81 5.20 3.00 2.95
C LEU A 81 4.50 2.99 4.30
N PHE A 82 3.40 3.72 4.38
CA PHE A 82 2.63 3.85 5.59
C PHE A 82 1.24 3.27 5.39
N VAL A 83 0.77 2.57 6.39
CA VAL A 83 -0.60 2.07 6.45
C VAL A 83 -1.27 2.75 7.62
N ASN A 84 -2.20 3.64 7.31
CA ASN A 84 -2.91 4.43 8.30
C ASN A 84 -4.31 3.89 8.50
N GLY A 85 -4.85 4.05 9.71
CA GLY A 85 -6.22 3.67 10.00
C GLY A 85 -7.20 4.59 9.29
N GLY A 86 -8.26 4.02 8.72
CA GLY A 86 -9.34 4.76 8.11
C GLY A 86 -10.60 4.71 8.94
N PRO A 87 -11.71 5.26 8.44
CA PRO A 87 -12.99 5.20 9.14
C PRO A 87 -13.46 3.77 9.29
N MET A 88 -14.09 3.49 10.43
CA MET A 88 -14.64 2.17 10.72
C MET A 88 -16.15 2.18 10.53
N GLY A 89 -16.64 1.25 9.71
CA GLY A 89 -18.06 0.99 9.62
C GLY A 89 -18.48 0.09 10.79
N LYS A 90 -19.50 0.50 11.50
CA LYS A 90 -20.03 -0.28 12.62
C LYS A 90 -21.24 -1.06 12.16
N ARG A 91 -21.29 -2.34 12.50
CA ARG A 91 -22.43 -3.19 12.26
C ARG A 91 -22.80 -3.90 13.55
N PHE A 92 -24.06 -4.23 13.67
CA PHE A 92 -24.57 -4.91 14.87
C PHE A 92 -25.07 -6.28 14.46
N GLN A 93 -24.70 -7.28 15.24
CA GLN A 93 -25.16 -8.64 15.03
C GLN A 93 -25.88 -9.09 16.30
N PRO A 94 -27.19 -9.44 16.23
CA PRO A 94 -27.86 -9.97 17.38
C PRO A 94 -27.35 -11.37 17.73
N LYS A 95 -27.13 -11.59 18.99
CA LYS A 95 -26.79 -12.89 19.56
C LYS A 95 -27.86 -13.28 20.56
N GLY A 96 -28.03 -14.53 20.84
CA GLY A 96 -29.10 -15.06 21.66
C GLY A 96 -29.41 -14.27 22.94
N ARG A 97 -30.64 -14.35 23.41
CA ARG A 97 -31.16 -13.66 24.60
C ARG A 97 -31.11 -12.15 24.50
N GLY A 98 -31.30 -11.58 23.30
CA GLY A 98 -31.38 -10.15 23.12
C GLY A 98 -30.05 -9.42 23.17
N ARG A 99 -28.93 -10.12 23.22
CA ARG A 99 -27.62 -9.49 23.18
C ARG A 99 -27.28 -9.05 21.76
N ILE A 100 -26.64 -7.89 21.65
CA ILE A 100 -26.21 -7.34 20.38
C ILE A 100 -24.69 -7.18 20.44
N TYR A 101 -23.99 -7.76 19.46
CA TYR A 101 -22.55 -7.60 19.33
C TYR A 101 -22.25 -6.61 18.23
N GLN A 102 -21.27 -5.74 18.49
CA GLN A 102 -20.83 -4.76 17.53
C GLN A 102 -19.71 -5.36 16.67
N ILE A 103 -19.89 -5.29 15.36
CA ILE A 103 -18.87 -5.71 14.39
C ILE A 103 -18.25 -4.47 13.78
N LEU A 104 -16.93 -4.37 13.86
CA LEU A 104 -16.19 -3.25 13.31
C LEU A 104 -15.66 -3.61 11.94
N LYS A 105 -16.11 -2.90 10.91
CA LYS A 105 -15.58 -3.03 9.55
C LYS A 105 -14.47 -2.01 9.38
N ARG A 106 -13.25 -2.46 9.58
CA ARG A 106 -12.09 -1.59 9.55
C ARG A 106 -11.65 -1.32 8.12
N THR A 107 -11.17 -0.10 7.89
CA THR A 107 -10.57 0.30 6.62
C THR A 107 -9.20 0.89 6.89
N CYS A 108 -8.42 1.05 5.85
CA CYS A 108 -7.12 1.68 5.97
C CYS A 108 -6.81 2.53 4.74
N HIS A 109 -5.80 3.37 4.90
CA HIS A 109 -5.25 4.18 3.82
C HIS A 109 -3.79 3.80 3.65
N ILE A 110 -3.34 3.67 2.41
CA ILE A 110 -1.93 3.39 2.12
C ILE A 110 -1.31 4.63 1.51
N VAL A 111 -0.18 5.04 2.06
CA VAL A 111 0.64 6.12 1.51
C VAL A 111 1.95 5.50 1.07
N LEU A 112 2.24 5.58 -0.21
CA LEU A 112 3.42 4.97 -0.81
C LEU A 112 4.25 6.04 -1.51
N SER A 113 5.54 6.07 -1.24
CA SER A 113 6.47 6.93 -1.92
C SER A 113 7.62 6.08 -2.46
N ILE A 114 7.90 6.20 -3.75
CA ILE A 114 9.05 5.57 -4.38
C ILE A 114 10.01 6.64 -4.87
N LYS A 115 11.30 6.32 -4.86
CA LYS A 115 12.33 7.23 -5.36
C LYS A 115 13.26 6.50 -6.30
N GLU A 116 13.78 7.23 -7.28
CA GLU A 116 14.77 6.73 -8.20
C GLU A 116 16.13 6.61 -7.51
N VAL A 117 16.82 5.56 -7.80
CA VAL A 117 18.15 5.28 -7.22
C VAL A 117 19.23 5.52 -8.27
#